data_8b7da69db2db24b982ede0eacbdcc18b
#
_entry.id   8b7da69db2db24b982ede0eacbdcc18b
#
_cell.length_a   1.000
_cell.length_b   1.000
_cell.length_c   1.000
_cell.angle_alpha   90.00
_cell.angle_beta   90.00
_cell.angle_gamma   90.00
#
_symmetry.space_group_name_H-M   'P 1'
#
loop_
_entity.id
_entity.type
_entity.pdbx_description
1 polymer ?
#
loop_
_entity_poly.entity_id
_entity_poly.type
_entity_poly.pdbx_seq_one_letter_code
_entity_poly.pdbx_strand_id
1 'polypeptide(L)'
;AASDVYKRQLYALFGAEVGVATLPFAGDGSALVGRTLAHFALTAATVGLWVGLNFGVRETAAFLVPLALVYLLVWLGRWVGWYAEVSAIRERLGLAPGPSLFHWRETLPYVPFAALLCLLLPFVLRLCDAGDVPVLSGLLYPYLLLPVGAFCSALSLGKRQGFCPLYPVACAGFLFCFALLARLVSNVADTDMLPIAFLAALAGGLTGAALRRRRGGAGE
;
A
#
# COMPACT_ATOMS: atom_id res chain seq x y z
N ALA A 1 -37.19 8.29 12.76
CA ALA A 1 -37.39 7.07 13.59
C ALA A 1 -36.84 5.78 12.92
N ALA A 2 -37.33 5.35 11.74
CA ALA A 2 -36.83 4.11 11.10
C ALA A 2 -35.36 4.24 10.63
N SER A 3 -34.95 5.39 10.09
CA SER A 3 -33.59 5.63 9.64
C SER A 3 -32.55 5.62 10.78
N ASP A 4 -32.95 5.97 11.98
CA ASP A 4 -32.05 6.04 13.14
C ASP A 4 -31.78 4.64 13.73
N VAL A 5 -32.77 3.75 13.68
CA VAL A 5 -32.61 2.34 14.07
C VAL A 5 -31.65 1.63 13.12
N TYR A 6 -31.77 1.87 11.84
CA TYR A 6 -30.90 1.35 10.80
C TYR A 6 -29.45 1.75 10.98
N LYS A 7 -29.21 3.04 11.25
CA LYS A 7 -27.85 3.56 11.50
C LYS A 7 -27.23 2.92 12.74
N ARG A 8 -27.99 2.76 13.83
CA ARG A 8 -27.50 2.12 15.05
C ARG A 8 -27.12 0.66 14.83
N GLN A 9 -27.90 -0.07 14.02
CA GLN A 9 -27.58 -1.47 13.67
C GLN A 9 -26.29 -1.56 12.86
N LEU A 10 -26.07 -0.68 11.88
CA LEU A 10 -24.84 -0.62 11.09
C LEU A 10 -23.61 -0.27 11.94
N TYR A 11 -23.75 0.67 12.89
CA TYR A 11 -22.65 0.97 13.82
C TYR A 11 -22.32 -0.20 14.75
N ALA A 12 -23.35 -0.92 15.24
CA ALA A 12 -23.14 -2.09 16.06
C ALA A 12 -22.45 -3.23 15.28
N LEU A 13 -22.87 -3.45 14.03
CA LEU A 13 -22.23 -4.41 13.14
C LEU A 13 -20.78 -4.05 12.85
N PHE A 14 -20.51 -2.81 12.48
CA PHE A 14 -19.15 -2.32 12.24
C PHE A 14 -18.27 -2.44 13.50
N GLY A 15 -18.80 -2.14 14.69
CA GLY A 15 -18.09 -2.34 15.96
C GLY A 15 -17.76 -3.79 16.22
N ALA A 16 -18.67 -4.73 15.91
CA ALA A 16 -18.43 -6.16 16.01
C ALA A 16 -17.35 -6.63 15.02
N GLU A 17 -17.36 -6.15 13.77
CA GLU A 17 -16.34 -6.45 12.76
C GLU A 17 -14.95 -5.97 13.19
N VAL A 18 -14.84 -4.74 13.71
CA VAL A 18 -13.59 -4.22 14.27
C VAL A 18 -13.13 -5.08 15.45
N GLY A 19 -14.05 -5.51 16.32
CA GLY A 19 -13.75 -6.42 17.41
C GLY A 19 -13.19 -7.76 16.92
N VAL A 20 -13.77 -8.34 15.89
CA VAL A 20 -13.28 -9.59 15.27
C VAL A 20 -11.90 -9.39 14.62
N ALA A 21 -11.64 -8.22 14.02
CA ALA A 21 -10.34 -7.91 13.43
C ALA A 21 -9.19 -7.87 14.45
N THR A 22 -9.48 -7.60 15.73
CA THR A 22 -8.48 -7.63 16.81
C THR A 22 -8.11 -9.03 17.26
N LEU A 23 -8.92 -10.05 16.94
CA LEU A 23 -8.63 -11.42 17.30
C LEU A 23 -7.57 -12.01 16.37
N PRO A 24 -6.58 -12.76 16.90
CA PRO A 24 -5.62 -13.45 16.05
C PRO A 24 -6.38 -14.54 15.27
N PHE A 25 -6.42 -14.39 13.93
CA PHE A 25 -6.96 -15.46 13.10
C PHE A 25 -6.07 -16.69 13.24
N ALA A 26 -6.58 -17.71 13.93
CA ALA A 26 -5.91 -19.00 14.04
C ALA A 26 -5.95 -19.69 12.67
N GLY A 27 -4.79 -20.04 12.14
CA GLY A 27 -4.66 -20.76 10.88
C GLY A 27 -3.46 -20.28 10.07
N ASP A 28 -2.89 -21.20 9.30
CA ASP A 28 -1.74 -20.97 8.46
C ASP A 28 -2.11 -21.11 6.98
N GLY A 29 -1.32 -20.46 6.12
CA GLY A 29 -1.42 -20.62 4.67
C GLY A 29 -2.76 -20.15 4.08
N SER A 30 -3.39 -21.00 3.26
CA SER A 30 -4.60 -20.67 2.51
C SER A 30 -5.83 -20.37 3.37
N ALA A 31 -5.93 -21.02 4.55
CA ALA A 31 -7.04 -20.80 5.48
C ALA A 31 -7.00 -19.37 6.08
N LEU A 32 -5.80 -18.87 6.39
CA LEU A 32 -5.63 -17.49 6.85
C LEU A 32 -6.03 -16.48 5.77
N VAL A 33 -5.59 -16.70 4.53
CA VAL A 33 -5.96 -15.85 3.39
C VAL A 33 -7.47 -15.83 3.20
N GLY A 34 -8.11 -16.99 3.19
CA GLY A 34 -9.56 -17.12 3.03
C GLY A 34 -10.34 -16.36 4.12
N ARG A 35 -9.94 -16.51 5.39
CA ARG A 35 -10.58 -15.80 6.51
C ARG A 35 -10.40 -14.28 6.43
N THR A 36 -9.20 -13.83 6.07
CA THR A 36 -8.92 -12.39 5.91
C THR A 36 -9.74 -11.81 4.76
N LEU A 37 -9.84 -12.51 3.62
CA LEU A 37 -10.64 -12.07 2.50
C LEU A 37 -12.14 -12.06 2.82
N ALA A 38 -12.64 -13.07 3.54
CA ALA A 38 -14.04 -13.11 3.97
C ALA A 38 -14.37 -11.96 4.94
N HIS A 39 -13.48 -11.68 5.90
CA HIS A 39 -13.64 -10.56 6.80
C HIS A 39 -13.56 -9.21 6.07
N PHE A 40 -12.60 -9.04 5.15
CA PHE A 40 -12.51 -7.85 4.31
C PHE A 40 -13.78 -7.65 3.46
N ALA A 41 -14.31 -8.71 2.84
CA ALA A 41 -15.52 -8.63 2.04
C ALA A 41 -16.73 -8.20 2.87
N LEU A 42 -16.86 -8.74 4.08
CA LEU A 42 -17.92 -8.36 5.02
C LEU A 42 -17.80 -6.89 5.41
N THR A 43 -16.62 -6.44 5.84
CA THR A 43 -16.38 -5.05 6.25
C THR A 43 -16.55 -4.10 5.07
N ALA A 44 -16.10 -4.47 3.87
CA ALA A 44 -16.30 -3.67 2.67
C ALA A 44 -17.78 -3.55 2.29
N ALA A 45 -18.57 -4.62 2.46
CA ALA A 45 -20.02 -4.59 2.24
C ALA A 45 -20.72 -3.68 3.26
N THR A 46 -20.37 -3.78 4.55
CA THR A 46 -20.94 -2.96 5.62
C THR A 46 -20.63 -1.47 5.41
N VAL A 47 -19.34 -1.14 5.16
CA VAL A 47 -18.91 0.23 4.88
C VAL A 47 -19.54 0.75 3.58
N GLY A 48 -19.52 -0.07 2.52
CA GLY A 48 -20.10 0.27 1.23
C GLY A 48 -21.60 0.55 1.32
N LEU A 49 -22.33 -0.27 2.07
CA LEU A 49 -23.76 -0.05 2.31
C LEU A 49 -24.00 1.24 3.10
N TRP A 50 -23.25 1.46 4.17
CA TRP A 50 -23.39 2.66 5.00
C TRP A 50 -23.08 3.94 4.23
N VAL A 51 -21.95 3.98 3.51
CA VAL A 51 -21.54 5.14 2.71
C VAL A 51 -22.49 5.34 1.54
N GLY A 52 -22.82 4.27 0.81
CA GLY A 52 -23.71 4.33 -0.36
C GLY A 52 -25.09 4.87 -0.02
N LEU A 53 -25.66 4.50 1.13
CA LEU A 53 -26.96 4.99 1.59
C LEU A 53 -26.95 6.44 2.07
N ASN A 54 -25.80 6.94 2.56
CA ASN A 54 -25.71 8.29 3.12
C ASN A 54 -25.09 9.32 2.17
N PHE A 55 -24.17 8.91 1.31
CA PHE A 55 -23.32 9.82 0.51
C PHE A 55 -23.35 9.51 -1.00
N GLY A 56 -23.68 8.27 -1.39
CA GLY A 56 -23.74 7.86 -2.78
C GLY A 56 -22.59 6.94 -3.22
N VAL A 57 -22.69 6.47 -4.47
CA VAL A 57 -21.78 5.41 -5.00
C VAL A 57 -20.35 5.91 -5.21
N ARG A 58 -20.18 7.18 -5.58
CA ARG A 58 -18.88 7.77 -5.82
C ARG A 58 -18.03 7.83 -4.54
N GLU A 59 -18.63 8.25 -3.47
CA GLU A 59 -18.01 8.37 -2.14
C GLU A 59 -17.72 6.99 -1.57
N THR A 60 -18.54 5.99 -1.90
CA THR A 60 -18.29 4.59 -1.49
C THR A 60 -16.91 4.10 -1.97
N ALA A 61 -16.55 4.35 -3.23
CA ALA A 61 -15.23 3.97 -3.75
C ALA A 61 -14.10 4.69 -3.01
N ALA A 62 -14.27 5.97 -2.68
CA ALA A 62 -13.28 6.75 -1.93
C ALA A 62 -13.04 6.21 -0.50
N PHE A 63 -14.04 5.58 0.13
CA PHE A 63 -13.89 4.94 1.44
C PHE A 63 -13.35 3.51 1.35
N LEU A 64 -13.68 2.76 0.29
CA LEU A 64 -13.22 1.38 0.14
C LEU A 64 -11.72 1.28 -0.17
N VAL A 65 -11.15 2.25 -0.88
CA VAL A 65 -9.72 2.27 -1.20
C VAL A 65 -8.85 2.36 0.07
N PRO A 66 -9.01 3.34 0.98
CA PRO A 66 -8.25 3.37 2.22
C PRO A 66 -8.52 2.15 3.12
N LEU A 67 -9.74 1.61 3.13
CA LEU A 67 -10.05 0.37 3.85
C LEU A 67 -9.20 -0.80 3.32
N ALA A 68 -9.14 -0.99 2.01
CA ALA A 68 -8.31 -2.03 1.40
C ALA A 68 -6.82 -1.83 1.71
N LEU A 69 -6.34 -0.59 1.73
CA LEU A 69 -4.95 -0.28 2.10
C LEU A 69 -4.65 -0.62 3.57
N VAL A 70 -5.57 -0.35 4.48
CA VAL A 70 -5.41 -0.76 5.90
C VAL A 70 -5.28 -2.27 6.01
N TYR A 71 -6.14 -3.05 5.35
CA TYR A 71 -6.03 -4.50 5.34
C TYR A 71 -4.71 -4.99 4.76
N LEU A 72 -4.27 -4.38 3.68
CA LEU A 72 -2.99 -4.71 3.05
C LEU A 72 -1.81 -4.40 4.00
N LEU A 73 -1.83 -3.27 4.69
CA LEU A 73 -0.81 -2.88 5.66
C LEU A 73 -0.77 -3.83 6.87
N VAL A 74 -1.93 -4.21 7.41
CA VAL A 74 -2.04 -5.17 8.50
C VAL A 74 -1.48 -6.53 8.06
N TRP A 75 -1.83 -6.97 6.85
CA TRP A 75 -1.36 -8.23 6.29
C TRP A 75 0.16 -8.22 6.05
N LEU A 76 0.68 -7.13 5.53
CA LEU A 76 2.12 -6.92 5.33
C LEU A 76 2.88 -6.91 6.68
N GLY A 77 2.35 -6.21 7.68
CA GLY A 77 2.93 -6.17 9.03
C GLY A 77 2.97 -7.57 9.68
N ARG A 78 1.90 -8.33 9.55
CA ARG A 78 1.81 -9.71 10.05
C ARG A 78 2.80 -10.64 9.33
N TRP A 79 2.92 -10.52 8.01
CA TRP A 79 3.89 -11.29 7.23
C TRP A 79 5.33 -10.97 7.62
N VAL A 80 5.66 -9.70 7.83
CA VAL A 80 6.96 -9.24 8.32
C VAL A 80 7.23 -9.79 9.73
N GLY A 81 6.25 -9.73 10.63
CA GLY A 81 6.35 -10.28 11.98
C GLY A 81 6.66 -11.78 11.98
N TRP A 82 5.87 -12.55 11.24
CA TRP A 82 6.10 -13.99 11.07
C TRP A 82 7.50 -14.31 10.54
N TYR A 83 7.97 -13.56 9.56
CA TYR A 83 9.30 -13.77 9.01
C TYR A 83 10.42 -13.44 10.02
N ALA A 84 10.25 -12.39 10.81
CA ALA A 84 11.19 -12.04 11.87
C ALA A 84 11.28 -13.15 12.93
N GLU A 85 10.13 -13.72 13.32
CA GLU A 85 10.07 -14.84 14.26
C GLU A 85 10.76 -16.10 13.71
N VAL A 86 10.49 -16.46 12.44
CA VAL A 86 11.15 -17.59 11.78
C VAL A 86 12.65 -17.38 11.69
N SER A 87 13.10 -16.17 11.36
CA SER A 87 14.53 -15.84 11.31
C SER A 87 15.20 -15.97 12.68
N ALA A 88 14.55 -15.49 13.75
CA ALA A 88 15.04 -15.62 15.11
C ALA A 88 15.12 -17.08 15.60
N ILE A 89 14.14 -17.92 15.22
CA ILE A 89 14.16 -19.36 15.52
C ILE A 89 15.33 -20.03 14.79
N ARG A 90 15.55 -19.73 13.51
CA ARG A 90 16.67 -20.28 12.71
C ARG A 90 18.01 -19.93 13.33
N GLU A 91 18.19 -18.69 13.78
CA GLU A 91 19.41 -18.23 14.43
C GLU A 91 19.66 -19.00 15.74
N ARG A 92 18.63 -19.21 16.56
CA ARG A 92 18.72 -20.02 17.80
C ARG A 92 19.06 -21.47 17.56
N LEU A 93 18.69 -22.02 16.41
CA LEU A 93 19.01 -23.40 15.99
C LEU A 93 20.38 -23.51 15.29
N GLY A 94 21.16 -22.42 15.22
CA GLY A 94 22.47 -22.41 14.52
C GLY A 94 22.36 -22.60 13.00
N LEU A 95 21.17 -22.44 12.44
CA LEU A 95 20.95 -22.49 10.99
C LEU A 95 21.32 -21.14 10.36
N ALA A 96 21.82 -21.19 9.11
CA ALA A 96 22.10 -19.96 8.38
C ALA A 96 20.87 -19.03 8.40
N PRO A 97 21.06 -17.73 8.69
CA PRO A 97 19.96 -16.76 8.68
C PRO A 97 19.27 -16.80 7.30
N GLY A 98 17.94 -16.85 7.31
CA GLY A 98 17.17 -16.76 6.08
C GLY A 98 17.46 -15.45 5.33
N PRO A 99 17.17 -15.38 4.03
CA PRO A 99 17.39 -14.14 3.27
C PRO A 99 16.65 -13.00 4.00
N SER A 100 17.36 -11.89 4.31
CA SER A 100 16.76 -10.76 5.01
C SER A 100 15.62 -10.17 4.15
N LEU A 101 14.41 -10.06 4.71
CA LEU A 101 13.27 -9.40 4.05
C LEU A 101 13.55 -7.92 3.77
N PHE A 102 14.24 -7.32 4.70
CA PHE A 102 14.68 -5.94 4.58
C PHE A 102 16.07 -5.94 3.97
N HIS A 103 16.14 -6.06 2.66
CA HIS A 103 17.36 -5.79 1.89
C HIS A 103 17.70 -4.30 1.97
N TRP A 104 17.97 -3.81 3.19
CA TRP A 104 18.20 -2.39 3.46
C TRP A 104 19.34 -1.84 2.62
N ARG A 105 20.47 -2.57 2.57
CA ARG A 105 21.64 -2.14 1.80
C ARG A 105 21.38 -2.11 0.31
N GLU A 106 20.61 -3.06 -0.18
CA GLU A 106 20.26 -3.16 -1.61
C GLU A 106 19.15 -2.18 -2.00
N THR A 107 18.26 -1.81 -1.06
CA THR A 107 17.19 -0.82 -1.29
C THR A 107 17.72 0.60 -1.21
N LEU A 108 18.76 0.86 -0.42
CA LEU A 108 19.32 2.19 -0.19
C LEU A 108 19.61 2.98 -1.48
N PRO A 109 20.19 2.41 -2.55
CA PRO A 109 20.43 3.12 -3.81
C PRO A 109 19.14 3.56 -4.53
N TYR A 110 17.99 2.93 -4.24
CA TYR A 110 16.69 3.26 -4.83
C TYR A 110 15.91 4.29 -4.02
N VAL A 111 16.27 4.52 -2.75
CA VAL A 111 15.64 5.52 -1.87
C VAL A 111 15.77 6.95 -2.42
N PRO A 112 16.95 7.41 -2.90
CA PRO A 112 17.06 8.73 -3.52
C PRO A 112 16.17 8.88 -4.76
N PHE A 113 16.01 7.82 -5.56
CA PHE A 113 15.11 7.84 -6.70
C PHE A 113 13.65 7.95 -6.25
N ALA A 114 13.23 7.22 -5.22
CA ALA A 114 11.89 7.35 -4.64
C ALA A 114 11.67 8.76 -4.08
N ALA A 115 12.65 9.34 -3.39
CA ALA A 115 12.59 10.72 -2.90
C ALA A 115 12.48 11.74 -4.04
N LEU A 116 13.27 11.56 -5.10
CA LEU A 116 13.20 12.42 -6.28
C LEU A 116 11.83 12.31 -6.96
N LEU A 117 11.36 11.09 -7.19
CA LEU A 117 10.08 10.83 -7.86
C LEU A 117 8.88 11.32 -7.04
N CYS A 118 8.84 11.00 -5.73
CA CYS A 118 7.67 11.18 -4.90
C CYS A 118 7.65 12.48 -4.08
N LEU A 119 8.81 13.08 -3.83
CA LEU A 119 8.91 14.30 -3.04
C LEU A 119 9.30 15.51 -3.90
N LEU A 120 10.37 15.41 -4.70
CA LEU A 120 10.92 16.56 -5.43
C LEU A 120 10.18 16.85 -6.74
N LEU A 121 9.92 15.82 -7.54
CA LEU A 121 9.35 15.96 -8.87
C LEU A 121 7.99 16.69 -8.88
N PRO A 122 7.02 16.38 -7.99
CA PRO A 122 5.75 17.09 -7.99
C PRO A 122 5.90 18.59 -7.68
N PHE A 123 6.86 19.01 -6.85
CA PHE A 123 7.16 20.42 -6.64
C PHE A 123 7.73 21.10 -7.89
N VAL A 124 8.68 20.44 -8.56
CA VAL A 124 9.29 20.97 -9.79
C VAL A 124 8.24 21.13 -10.89
N LEU A 125 7.40 20.11 -11.08
CA LEU A 125 6.33 20.17 -12.08
C LEU A 125 5.31 21.25 -11.75
N ARG A 126 4.99 21.45 -10.48
CA ARG A 126 4.10 22.53 -10.05
C ARG A 126 4.67 23.91 -10.35
N LEU A 127 5.99 24.09 -10.22
CA LEU A 127 6.66 25.35 -10.59
C LEU A 127 6.67 25.59 -12.10
N CYS A 128 6.65 24.50 -12.89
CA CYS A 128 6.62 24.58 -14.36
C CYS A 128 5.21 24.73 -14.94
N ASP A 129 4.17 24.46 -14.13
CA ASP A 129 2.76 24.61 -14.56
C ASP A 129 2.36 26.08 -14.68
N ALA A 130 1.54 26.39 -15.70
CA ALA A 130 0.85 27.67 -15.77
C ALA A 130 -0.14 27.80 -14.59
N GLY A 131 -0.26 29.01 -14.04
CA GLY A 131 -1.02 29.24 -12.80
C GLY A 131 -2.47 28.75 -12.81
N ASP A 132 -3.11 28.82 -13.98
CA ASP A 132 -4.55 28.56 -14.11
C ASP A 132 -4.91 27.09 -14.36
N VAL A 133 -4.01 26.30 -15.00
CA VAL A 133 -4.29 24.91 -15.35
C VAL A 133 -3.06 24.03 -15.05
N PRO A 134 -3.02 23.30 -13.95
CA PRO A 134 -1.90 22.44 -13.58
C PRO A 134 -1.93 21.13 -14.37
N VAL A 135 -1.50 21.16 -15.63
CA VAL A 135 -1.47 19.96 -16.50
C VAL A 135 -0.35 19.02 -16.12
N LEU A 136 0.83 19.53 -15.80
CA LEU A 136 2.00 18.71 -15.49
C LEU A 136 1.88 18.07 -14.13
N SER A 137 1.58 18.85 -13.10
CA SER A 137 1.48 18.36 -11.71
C SER A 137 0.14 17.71 -11.39
N GLY A 138 -0.95 18.14 -12.04
CA GLY A 138 -2.31 17.67 -11.74
C GLY A 138 -2.78 16.51 -12.63
N LEU A 139 -2.24 16.35 -13.84
CA LEU A 139 -2.65 15.29 -14.75
C LEU A 139 -1.48 14.35 -15.11
N LEU A 140 -0.41 14.89 -15.67
CA LEU A 140 0.69 14.07 -16.19
C LEU A 140 1.43 13.33 -15.07
N TYR A 141 1.67 14.00 -13.95
CA TYR A 141 2.40 13.41 -12.83
C TYR A 141 1.63 12.29 -12.14
N PRO A 142 0.40 12.47 -11.61
CA PRO A 142 -0.28 11.44 -10.84
C PRO A 142 -0.71 10.23 -11.67
N TYR A 143 -1.03 10.42 -12.95
CA TYR A 143 -1.58 9.35 -13.78
C TYR A 143 -0.55 8.68 -14.70
N LEU A 144 0.60 9.30 -14.96
CA LEU A 144 1.62 8.73 -15.84
C LEU A 144 2.98 8.63 -15.16
N LEU A 145 3.58 9.73 -14.75
CA LEU A 145 4.98 9.74 -14.27
C LEU A 145 5.13 8.97 -12.95
N LEU A 146 4.22 9.19 -12.01
CA LEU A 146 4.25 8.55 -10.70
C LEU A 146 4.04 7.04 -10.79
N PRO A 147 2.95 6.50 -11.39
CA PRO A 147 2.75 5.06 -11.43
C PRO A 147 3.79 4.35 -12.29
N VAL A 148 4.18 4.92 -13.44
CA VAL A 148 5.21 4.30 -14.30
C VAL A 148 6.58 4.33 -13.61
N GLY A 149 6.97 5.46 -13.03
CA GLY A 149 8.25 5.60 -12.31
C GLY A 149 8.34 4.66 -11.10
N ALA A 150 7.28 4.61 -10.28
CA ALA A 150 7.21 3.73 -9.11
C ALA A 150 7.22 2.24 -9.50
N PHE A 151 6.47 1.88 -10.56
CA PHE A 151 6.45 0.52 -11.08
C PHE A 151 7.80 0.08 -11.64
N CYS A 152 8.40 0.87 -12.53
CA CYS A 152 9.66 0.53 -13.20
C CYS A 152 10.84 0.42 -12.22
N SER A 153 10.92 1.33 -11.26
CA SER A 153 11.97 1.29 -10.23
C SER A 153 11.82 0.09 -9.30
N ALA A 154 10.59 -0.20 -8.84
CA ALA A 154 10.30 -1.38 -8.04
C ALA A 154 10.51 -2.68 -8.82
N LEU A 155 10.17 -2.72 -10.11
CA LEU A 155 10.43 -3.84 -11.02
C LEU A 155 11.93 -4.12 -11.14
N SER A 156 12.76 -3.07 -11.31
CA SER A 156 14.21 -3.18 -11.38
C SER A 156 14.79 -3.75 -10.09
N LEU A 157 14.35 -3.23 -8.93
CA LEU A 157 14.75 -3.74 -7.61
C LEU A 157 14.33 -5.21 -7.44
N GLY A 158 13.07 -5.53 -7.77
CA GLY A 158 12.52 -6.88 -7.64
C GLY A 158 13.23 -7.91 -8.52
N LYS A 159 13.65 -7.55 -9.74
CA LYS A 159 14.44 -8.41 -10.62
C LYS A 159 15.82 -8.71 -10.07
N ARG A 160 16.44 -7.75 -9.39
CA ARG A 160 17.82 -7.90 -8.85
C ARG A 160 17.84 -8.61 -7.51
N GLN A 161 17.00 -8.17 -6.57
CA GLN A 161 17.07 -8.57 -5.17
C GLN A 161 15.90 -9.45 -4.70
N GLY A 162 14.85 -9.56 -5.49
CA GLY A 162 13.60 -10.18 -5.09
C GLY A 162 12.63 -9.14 -4.52
N PHE A 163 11.51 -9.60 -3.98
CA PHE A 163 10.51 -8.70 -3.44
C PHE A 163 11.04 -7.99 -2.18
N CYS A 164 11.06 -6.67 -2.21
CA CYS A 164 11.41 -5.83 -1.09
C CYS A 164 10.23 -4.93 -0.70
N PRO A 165 9.56 -5.17 0.44
CA PRO A 165 8.41 -4.39 0.88
C PRO A 165 8.76 -2.97 1.32
N LEU A 166 10.03 -2.71 1.62
CA LEU A 166 10.50 -1.39 2.07
C LEU A 166 10.35 -0.31 0.99
N TYR A 167 10.50 -0.67 -0.28
CA TYR A 167 10.46 0.30 -1.37
C TYR A 167 9.05 0.90 -1.60
N PRO A 168 7.95 0.12 -1.70
CA PRO A 168 6.59 0.68 -1.73
C PRO A 168 6.26 1.56 -0.53
N VAL A 169 6.72 1.17 0.67
CA VAL A 169 6.52 1.95 1.89
C VAL A 169 7.30 3.27 1.83
N ALA A 170 8.53 3.26 1.29
CA ALA A 170 9.32 4.48 1.10
C ALA A 170 8.66 5.44 0.10
N CYS A 171 8.13 4.94 -1.03
CA CYS A 171 7.38 5.76 -1.98
C CYS A 171 6.16 6.42 -1.34
N ALA A 172 5.35 5.66 -0.61
CA ALA A 172 4.20 6.20 0.12
C ALA A 172 4.63 7.22 1.20
N GLY A 173 5.70 6.94 1.94
CA GLY A 173 6.23 7.83 2.97
C GLY A 173 6.70 9.17 2.39
N PHE A 174 7.41 9.17 1.27
CA PHE A 174 7.84 10.42 0.61
C PHE A 174 6.66 11.21 0.04
N LEU A 175 5.64 10.55 -0.52
CA LEU A 175 4.41 11.23 -0.93
C LEU A 175 3.63 11.79 0.25
N PHE A 176 3.60 11.09 1.37
CA PHE A 176 2.99 11.61 2.58
C PHE A 176 3.72 12.87 3.07
N CYS A 177 5.06 12.86 3.07
CA CYS A 177 5.86 14.05 3.36
C CYS A 177 5.55 15.19 2.38
N PHE A 178 5.44 14.89 1.06
CA PHE A 178 5.03 15.87 0.07
C PHE A 178 3.64 16.46 0.38
N ALA A 179 2.65 15.61 0.69
CA ALA A 179 1.30 16.05 1.02
C ALA A 179 1.27 16.96 2.26
N LEU A 180 2.07 16.63 3.30
CA LEU A 180 2.21 17.50 4.47
C LEU A 180 2.83 18.85 4.12
N LEU A 181 3.91 18.86 3.33
CA LEU A 181 4.56 20.11 2.89
C LEU A 181 3.64 20.93 1.99
N ALA A 182 2.92 20.28 1.09
CA ALA A 182 1.94 20.93 0.22
C ALA A 182 0.82 21.61 1.02
N ARG A 183 0.33 20.98 2.10
CA ARG A 183 -0.65 21.57 3.01
C ARG A 183 -0.14 22.81 3.75
N LEU A 184 1.16 22.88 4.05
CA LEU A 184 1.75 24.07 4.69
C LEU A 184 1.84 25.26 3.73
N VAL A 185 1.94 25.00 2.43
CA VAL A 185 2.16 26.04 1.40
C VAL A 185 0.88 26.36 0.65
N SER A 186 -0.04 25.40 0.51
CA SER A 186 -1.30 25.56 -0.22
C SER A 186 -2.42 24.75 0.41
N ASN A 187 -3.69 25.17 0.19
CA ASN A 187 -4.86 24.44 0.65
C ASN A 187 -5.18 23.19 -0.22
N VAL A 188 -4.38 22.88 -1.22
CA VAL A 188 -4.57 21.76 -2.13
C VAL A 188 -3.62 20.63 -1.73
N ALA A 189 -4.07 19.75 -0.86
CA ALA A 189 -3.38 18.52 -0.54
C ALA A 189 -4.18 17.35 -1.10
N ASP A 190 -3.76 16.90 -2.27
CA ASP A 190 -4.32 15.70 -2.90
C ASP A 190 -3.64 14.47 -2.29
N THR A 191 -4.38 13.72 -1.47
CA THR A 191 -3.90 12.47 -0.86
C THR A 191 -4.11 11.25 -1.77
N ASP A 192 -4.79 11.43 -2.91
CA ASP A 192 -5.15 10.35 -3.83
C ASP A 192 -3.93 9.74 -4.54
N MET A 193 -2.82 10.46 -4.55
CA MET A 193 -1.55 9.98 -5.11
C MET A 193 -0.88 8.89 -4.26
N LEU A 194 -1.12 8.85 -2.94
CA LEU A 194 -0.52 7.88 -2.03
C LEU A 194 -0.83 6.42 -2.42
N PRO A 195 -2.11 6.02 -2.59
CA PRO A 195 -2.43 4.67 -3.00
C PRO A 195 -1.89 4.33 -4.40
N ILE A 196 -1.87 5.29 -5.32
CA ILE A 196 -1.36 5.08 -6.68
C ILE A 196 0.12 4.68 -6.65
N ALA A 197 0.96 5.44 -5.94
CA ALA A 197 2.39 5.13 -5.84
C ALA A 197 2.66 3.81 -5.12
N PHE A 198 1.96 3.58 -4.01
CA PHE A 198 2.11 2.35 -3.24
C PHE A 198 1.76 1.12 -4.06
N LEU A 199 0.60 1.12 -4.70
CA LEU A 199 0.12 -0.01 -5.51
C LEU A 199 0.99 -0.23 -6.75
N ALA A 200 1.42 0.84 -7.42
CA ALA A 200 2.30 0.74 -8.56
C ALA A 200 3.68 0.15 -8.17
N ALA A 201 4.28 0.63 -7.08
CA ALA A 201 5.54 0.10 -6.57
C ALA A 201 5.40 -1.36 -6.08
N LEU A 202 4.29 -1.69 -5.41
CA LEU A 202 3.99 -3.06 -4.98
C LEU A 202 3.89 -4.00 -6.18
N ALA A 203 3.09 -3.64 -7.18
CA ALA A 203 2.91 -4.42 -8.41
C ALA A 203 4.24 -4.61 -9.16
N GLY A 204 5.05 -3.55 -9.28
CA GLY A 204 6.38 -3.61 -9.88
C GLY A 204 7.31 -4.56 -9.14
N GLY A 205 7.37 -4.47 -7.81
CA GLY A 205 8.19 -5.34 -6.96
C GLY A 205 7.81 -6.81 -7.05
N LEU A 206 6.51 -7.12 -6.99
CA LEU A 206 5.99 -8.48 -7.13
C LEU A 206 6.29 -9.07 -8.52
N THR A 207 6.06 -8.29 -9.57
CA THR A 207 6.35 -8.69 -10.95
C THR A 207 7.85 -8.93 -11.15
N GLY A 208 8.70 -8.06 -10.60
CA GLY A 208 10.15 -8.21 -10.64
C GLY A 208 10.62 -9.49 -9.94
N ALA A 209 10.10 -9.77 -8.76
CA ALA A 209 10.42 -10.99 -8.00
C ALA A 209 9.94 -12.25 -8.72
N ALA A 210 8.76 -12.24 -9.33
CA ALA A 210 8.23 -13.34 -10.12
C ALA A 210 9.11 -13.65 -11.34
N LEU A 211 9.56 -12.59 -12.05
CA LEU A 211 10.46 -12.74 -13.20
C LEU A 211 11.84 -13.29 -12.79
N ARG A 212 12.34 -12.91 -11.62
CA ARG A 212 13.57 -13.45 -11.06
C ARG A 212 13.45 -14.96 -10.80
N ARG A 213 12.35 -15.39 -10.17
CA ARG A 213 12.08 -16.81 -9.87
C ARG A 213 12.02 -17.66 -11.14
N ARG A 214 11.37 -17.16 -12.20
CA ARG A 214 11.29 -17.87 -13.49
C ARG A 214 12.66 -18.05 -14.15
N ARG A 215 13.58 -17.11 -14.01
CA ARG A 215 14.93 -17.20 -14.56
C ARG A 215 15.82 -18.16 -13.78
N GLY A 216 15.66 -18.25 -12.46
CA GLY A 216 16.41 -19.19 -11.61
C GLY A 216 15.99 -20.64 -11.83
N GLY A 217 14.72 -20.93 -12.12
CA GLY A 217 14.22 -22.28 -12.38
C GLY A 217 14.43 -22.78 -13.83
N ALA A 218 14.90 -21.95 -14.75
CA ALA A 218 15.21 -22.35 -16.13
C ALA A 218 16.71 -22.73 -16.33
N GLY A 219 17.49 -22.69 -15.26
CA GLY A 219 18.92 -22.99 -15.26
C GLY A 219 19.32 -24.27 -14.50
N GLU A 220 18.33 -25.03 -13.98
CA GLU A 220 18.47 -26.39 -13.45
C GLU A 220 17.87 -27.38 -14.45
#